data_2298476738a2b2fa984bb6338d0a821e
#
_entry.id   2298476738a2b2fa984bb6338d0a821e
#
_cell.length_a   1.000
_cell.length_b   1.000
_cell.length_c   1.000
_cell.angle_alpha   90.00
_cell.angle_beta   90.00
_cell.angle_gamma   90.00
#
_symmetry.space_group_name_H-M   'P 1'
#
loop_
_entity.id
_entity.type
_entity.pdbx_description
1 polymer ?
#
loop_
_entity_poly.entity_id
_entity_poly.type
_entity_poly.pdbx_seq_one_letter_code
_entity_poly.pdbx_strand_id
1 'polypeptide(L)'
;MGALPLVFQTTQEWEDSDLGLHPVQVALQIAIPELDGAIEPIILSGRDDATGKAHTLQDRVDVIAERAIKWSSLRVKQRKDKKLAITVFSFPPDKGNVGTAAYLNVFGTIYRELLEMKSKG
;
A
#
# COMPACT_ATOMS: atom_id res chain seq x y z
N MET A 1 -6.42 -6.54 0.35
CA MET A 1 -5.18 -6.60 1.17
C MET A 1 -4.50 -7.93 0.99
N GLY A 2 -3.18 -7.94 0.84
CA GLY A 2 -2.38 -9.15 0.67
C GLY A 2 -1.57 -9.47 1.92
N ALA A 3 -1.81 -10.63 2.55
CA ALA A 3 -0.94 -11.19 3.58
C ALA A 3 0.06 -12.14 2.91
N LEU A 4 1.34 -11.87 2.98
CA LEU A 4 2.37 -12.53 2.19
C LEU A 4 3.35 -13.31 3.07
N PRO A 5 3.72 -14.55 2.72
CA PRO A 5 4.87 -15.22 3.29
C PRO A 5 6.16 -14.79 2.59
N LEU A 6 7.28 -14.79 3.32
CA LEU A 6 8.60 -14.79 2.70
C LEU A 6 8.88 -16.16 2.08
N VAL A 7 9.24 -16.18 0.79
CA VAL A 7 9.45 -17.42 0.04
C VAL A 7 10.91 -17.62 -0.38
N PHE A 8 11.55 -16.54 -0.85
CA PHE A 8 12.90 -16.61 -1.42
C PHE A 8 14.02 -16.24 -0.45
N GLN A 9 13.66 -15.81 0.77
CA GLN A 9 14.59 -15.41 1.80
C GLN A 9 14.02 -15.78 3.18
N THR A 10 14.88 -15.92 4.17
CA THR A 10 14.47 -16.13 5.55
C THR A 10 14.04 -14.80 6.19
N THR A 11 13.50 -14.86 7.39
CA THR A 11 13.10 -13.62 8.10
C THR A 11 14.31 -12.76 8.39
N GLN A 12 15.42 -13.37 8.84
CA GLN A 12 16.64 -12.64 9.17
C GLN A 12 17.27 -12.01 7.93
N GLU A 13 17.40 -12.75 6.83
CA GLU A 13 17.91 -12.22 5.57
C GLU A 13 17.08 -11.03 5.07
N TRP A 14 15.78 -11.04 5.29
CA TRP A 14 14.90 -9.94 4.91
C TRP A 14 15.05 -8.74 5.82
N GLU A 15 15.14 -8.94 7.14
CA GLU A 15 15.30 -7.86 8.12
C GLU A 15 16.66 -7.16 7.98
N ASP A 16 17.71 -7.90 7.64
CA ASP A 16 19.07 -7.38 7.46
C ASP A 16 19.30 -6.78 6.06
N SER A 17 18.34 -6.94 5.14
CA SER A 17 18.49 -6.52 3.75
C SER A 17 18.11 -5.05 3.52
N ASP A 18 19.05 -4.25 3.07
CA ASP A 18 18.79 -2.88 2.58
C ASP A 18 17.95 -2.84 1.29
N LEU A 19 17.85 -3.95 0.57
CA LEU A 19 17.08 -4.09 -0.66
C LEU A 19 15.61 -4.50 -0.40
N GLY A 20 15.31 -4.99 0.80
CA GLY A 20 13.99 -5.49 1.16
C GLY A 20 13.66 -6.85 0.54
N LEU A 21 12.51 -6.96 -0.12
CA LEU A 21 12.07 -8.23 -0.70
C LEU A 21 12.85 -8.62 -1.95
N HIS A 22 13.06 -9.94 -2.11
CA HIS A 22 13.65 -10.48 -3.31
C HIS A 22 12.85 -10.08 -4.57
N PRO A 23 13.48 -9.61 -5.67
CA PRO A 23 12.79 -9.08 -6.84
C PRO A 23 11.77 -10.03 -7.47
N VAL A 24 12.05 -11.34 -7.49
CA VAL A 24 11.12 -12.35 -7.99
C VAL A 24 9.87 -12.42 -7.10
N GLN A 25 10.02 -12.29 -5.79
CA GLN A 25 8.89 -12.25 -4.88
C GLN A 25 8.04 -11.00 -5.09
N VAL A 26 8.67 -9.84 -5.29
CA VAL A 26 7.95 -8.60 -5.64
C VAL A 26 7.13 -8.79 -6.91
N ALA A 27 7.71 -9.36 -7.95
CA ALA A 27 7.00 -9.59 -9.20
C ALA A 27 5.78 -10.52 -9.02
N LEU A 28 5.98 -11.68 -8.38
CA LEU A 28 4.95 -12.72 -8.29
C LEU A 28 3.89 -12.45 -7.22
N GLN A 29 4.26 -11.88 -6.09
CA GLN A 29 3.35 -11.73 -4.94
C GLN A 29 2.81 -10.31 -4.78
N ILE A 30 3.40 -9.31 -5.43
CA ILE A 30 2.96 -7.92 -5.35
C ILE A 30 2.50 -7.41 -6.70
N ALA A 31 3.40 -7.33 -7.69
CA ALA A 31 3.10 -6.67 -8.95
C ALA A 31 1.98 -7.38 -9.74
N ILE A 32 2.04 -8.71 -9.88
CA ILE A 32 1.00 -9.46 -10.59
C ILE A 32 -0.35 -9.39 -9.85
N PRO A 33 -0.45 -9.62 -8.53
CA PRO A 33 -1.71 -9.44 -7.82
C PRO A 33 -2.27 -8.01 -7.84
N GLU A 34 -1.42 -6.99 -7.91
CA GLU A 34 -1.87 -5.60 -8.06
C GLU A 34 -2.65 -5.38 -9.36
N LEU A 35 -2.29 -6.06 -10.44
CA LEU A 35 -3.05 -6.02 -11.70
C LEU A 35 -4.49 -6.54 -11.53
N ASP A 36 -4.72 -7.45 -10.58
CA ASP A 36 -6.03 -7.98 -10.21
C ASP A 36 -6.70 -7.21 -9.06
N GLY A 37 -6.14 -6.06 -8.67
CA GLY A 37 -6.70 -5.18 -7.64
C GLY A 37 -6.31 -5.52 -6.21
N ALA A 38 -5.30 -6.36 -5.99
CA ALA A 38 -4.73 -6.55 -4.65
C ALA A 38 -4.00 -5.29 -4.20
N ILE A 39 -4.27 -4.86 -2.98
CA ILE A 39 -3.71 -3.64 -2.40
C ILE A 39 -3.06 -3.93 -1.05
N GLU A 40 -2.18 -3.05 -0.62
CA GLU A 40 -1.53 -3.08 0.69
C GLU A 40 -0.91 -4.45 1.02
N PRO A 41 0.14 -4.90 0.29
CA PRO A 41 0.86 -6.12 0.62
C PRO A 41 1.61 -5.96 1.96
N ILE A 42 1.49 -6.96 2.85
CA ILE A 42 2.19 -7.00 4.13
C ILE A 42 2.82 -8.37 4.28
N ILE A 43 4.11 -8.41 4.60
CA ILE A 43 4.79 -9.64 5.00
C ILE A 43 4.28 -10.06 6.37
N LEU A 44 3.73 -11.26 6.45
CA LEU A 44 3.08 -11.78 7.64
C LEU A 44 3.84 -12.94 8.29
N SER A 45 4.59 -13.68 7.51
CA SER A 45 5.30 -14.87 7.97
C SER A 45 6.59 -15.09 7.19
N GLY A 46 7.49 -15.83 7.78
CA GLY A 46 8.74 -16.23 7.18
C GLY A 46 9.25 -17.55 7.74
N ARG A 47 10.45 -17.93 7.37
CA ARG A 47 11.16 -19.07 7.92
C ARG A 47 12.24 -18.58 8.87
N ASP A 48 12.35 -19.26 10.00
CA ASP A 48 13.42 -19.08 10.96
C ASP A 48 14.73 -19.70 10.43
N ASP A 49 15.84 -18.98 10.52
CA ASP A 49 17.13 -19.38 9.97
C ASP A 49 17.70 -20.63 10.64
N ALA A 50 17.53 -20.74 11.96
CA ALA A 50 18.13 -21.82 12.74
C ALA A 50 17.34 -23.13 12.61
N THR A 51 16.01 -23.04 12.52
CA THR A 51 15.13 -24.22 12.55
C THR A 51 14.50 -24.54 11.20
N GLY A 52 14.52 -23.61 10.25
CA GLY A 52 13.84 -23.72 8.96
C GLY A 52 12.32 -23.75 9.06
N LYS A 53 11.75 -23.61 10.26
CA LYS A 53 10.32 -23.68 10.50
C LYS A 53 9.66 -22.35 10.14
N ALA A 54 8.45 -22.44 9.58
CA ALA A 54 7.63 -21.27 9.36
C ALA A 54 7.16 -20.69 10.70
N HIS A 55 7.20 -19.36 10.81
CA HIS A 55 6.66 -18.63 11.95
C HIS A 55 5.95 -17.37 11.47
N THR A 56 5.08 -16.86 12.31
CA THR A 56 4.33 -15.63 12.05
C THR A 56 5.00 -14.45 12.72
N LEU A 57 5.06 -13.32 12.02
CA LEU A 57 5.54 -12.05 12.55
C LEU A 57 4.39 -11.38 13.30
N GLN A 58 4.39 -11.46 14.63
CA GLN A 58 3.23 -11.04 15.45
C GLN A 58 2.91 -9.56 15.32
N ASP A 59 3.92 -8.70 15.27
CA ASP A 59 3.76 -7.25 15.04
C ASP A 59 3.03 -6.95 13.72
N ARG A 60 3.27 -7.76 12.69
CA ARG A 60 2.63 -7.64 11.37
C ARG A 60 1.18 -8.15 11.38
N VAL A 61 0.89 -9.17 12.19
CA VAL A 61 -0.48 -9.66 12.40
C VAL A 61 -1.36 -8.55 12.96
N ASP A 62 -0.87 -7.85 13.97
CA ASP A 62 -1.61 -6.75 14.59
C ASP A 62 -1.88 -5.61 13.59
N VAL A 63 -0.87 -5.23 12.81
CA VAL A 63 -1.01 -4.21 11.76
C VAL A 63 -2.04 -4.61 10.70
N ILE A 64 -2.00 -5.87 10.22
CA ILE A 64 -2.95 -6.31 9.18
C ILE A 64 -4.37 -6.41 9.71
N ALA A 65 -4.54 -6.84 10.97
CA ALA A 65 -5.84 -6.88 11.63
C ALA A 65 -6.46 -5.48 11.75
N GLU A 66 -5.71 -4.50 12.22
CA GLU A 66 -6.18 -3.12 12.28
C GLU A 66 -6.54 -2.54 10.91
N ARG A 67 -5.72 -2.80 9.88
CA ARG A 67 -6.00 -2.36 8.52
C ARG A 67 -7.26 -3.02 7.95
N ALA A 68 -7.44 -4.31 8.18
CA ALA A 68 -8.64 -5.03 7.75
C ALA A 68 -9.92 -4.42 8.37
N ILE A 69 -9.89 -4.08 9.66
CA ILE A 69 -10.98 -3.40 10.34
C ILE A 69 -11.25 -2.03 9.72
N LYS A 70 -10.20 -1.24 9.47
CA LYS A 70 -10.32 0.08 8.83
C LYS A 70 -10.94 -0.01 7.44
N TRP A 71 -10.49 -0.94 6.60
CA TRP A 71 -11.05 -1.18 5.26
C TRP A 71 -12.51 -1.62 5.32
N SER A 72 -12.84 -2.54 6.22
CA SER A 72 -14.23 -2.98 6.42
C SER A 72 -15.12 -1.82 6.86
N SER A 73 -14.66 -0.98 7.77
CA SER A 73 -15.40 0.18 8.27
C SER A 73 -15.70 1.23 7.19
N LEU A 74 -14.81 1.39 6.20
CA LEU A 74 -15.02 2.33 5.10
C LEU A 74 -16.27 2.03 4.27
N ARG A 75 -16.69 0.77 4.19
CA ARG A 75 -17.89 0.36 3.42
C ARG A 75 -19.18 0.83 4.06
N VAL A 76 -19.22 0.86 5.39
CA VAL A 76 -20.41 1.23 6.17
C VAL A 76 -20.40 2.67 6.64
N LYS A 77 -19.26 3.35 6.59
CA LYS A 77 -19.10 4.73 7.00
C LYS A 77 -19.86 5.68 6.08
N GLN A 78 -20.62 6.62 6.67
CA GLN A 78 -21.32 7.64 5.89
C GLN A 78 -20.31 8.53 5.12
N ARG A 79 -20.69 9.02 3.95
CA ARG A 79 -19.80 9.82 3.09
C ARG A 79 -19.22 11.04 3.82
N LYS A 80 -20.07 11.79 4.54
CA LYS A 80 -19.67 12.97 5.32
C LYS A 80 -18.60 12.73 6.39
N ASP A 81 -18.49 11.48 6.86
CA ASP A 81 -17.55 11.10 7.90
C ASP A 81 -16.24 10.51 7.35
N LYS A 82 -16.14 10.34 6.02
CA LYS A 82 -14.93 9.88 5.35
C LYS A 82 -13.92 11.02 5.27
N LYS A 83 -12.68 10.72 5.62
CA LYS A 83 -11.54 11.64 5.44
C LYS A 83 -10.77 11.21 4.20
N LEU A 84 -10.49 12.16 3.33
CA LEU A 84 -9.77 11.94 2.08
C LEU A 84 -8.43 12.68 2.13
N ALA A 85 -7.42 12.09 1.51
CA ALA A 85 -6.14 12.75 1.25
C ALA A 85 -5.85 12.64 -0.25
N ILE A 86 -5.54 13.76 -0.87
CA ILE A 86 -5.11 13.83 -2.27
C ILE A 86 -3.63 14.15 -2.27
N THR A 87 -2.80 13.19 -2.71
CA THR A 87 -1.36 13.38 -2.83
C THR A 87 -1.04 13.94 -4.21
N VAL A 88 -0.38 15.09 -4.23
CA VAL A 88 0.07 15.73 -5.46
C VAL A 88 1.57 15.54 -5.61
N PHE A 89 1.98 15.00 -6.76
CA PHE A 89 3.39 14.77 -7.06
C PHE A 89 4.13 16.10 -7.30
N SER A 90 5.34 16.23 -6.76
CA SER A 90 6.23 17.38 -6.96
C SER A 90 7.67 16.91 -7.10
N PHE A 91 8.14 16.78 -8.34
CA PHE A 91 9.52 16.41 -8.64
C PHE A 91 9.99 17.12 -9.93
N PRO A 92 11.20 17.70 -9.95
CA PRO A 92 12.04 18.03 -8.79
C PRO A 92 11.33 18.99 -7.81
N PRO A 93 11.71 19.01 -6.50
CA PRO A 93 10.99 19.74 -5.48
C PRO A 93 11.20 21.25 -5.59
N ASP A 94 10.41 21.88 -6.43
CA ASP A 94 10.34 23.34 -6.55
C ASP A 94 8.89 23.79 -6.74
N LYS A 95 8.64 25.10 -6.59
CA LYS A 95 7.30 25.67 -6.71
C LYS A 95 6.68 25.54 -8.10
N GLY A 96 7.49 25.45 -9.13
CA GLY A 96 7.03 25.34 -10.52
C GLY A 96 6.60 23.94 -10.91
N ASN A 97 7.03 22.91 -10.16
CA ASN A 97 6.80 21.51 -10.49
C ASN A 97 5.69 20.83 -9.67
N VAL A 98 5.02 21.58 -8.79
CA VAL A 98 3.91 21.01 -8.00
C VAL A 98 2.77 20.60 -8.93
N GLY A 99 2.40 19.33 -8.85
CA GLY A 99 1.29 18.78 -9.66
C GLY A 99 1.62 18.64 -11.14
N THR A 100 2.88 18.59 -11.53
CA THR A 100 3.24 18.35 -12.93
C THR A 100 3.02 16.88 -13.29
N ALA A 101 2.25 16.66 -14.34
CA ALA A 101 2.09 15.37 -14.98
C ALA A 101 1.88 15.59 -16.47
N ALA A 102 2.61 14.84 -17.29
CA ALA A 102 2.56 15.00 -18.74
C ALA A 102 1.11 14.87 -19.26
N TYR A 103 0.67 15.84 -20.01
CA TYR A 103 -0.65 15.90 -20.63
C TYR A 103 -1.86 15.92 -19.67
N LEU A 104 -1.66 16.06 -18.36
CA LEU A 104 -2.71 16.12 -17.37
C LEU A 104 -2.84 17.52 -16.76
N ASN A 105 -4.04 18.11 -16.81
CA ASN A 105 -4.36 19.29 -16.03
C ASN A 105 -4.67 18.90 -14.58
N VAL A 106 -3.64 18.72 -13.75
CA VAL A 106 -3.74 18.21 -12.39
C VAL A 106 -4.66 19.06 -11.52
N PHE A 107 -4.47 20.38 -11.50
CA PHE A 107 -5.32 21.27 -10.68
C PHE A 107 -6.76 21.33 -11.14
N GLY A 108 -6.99 21.36 -12.45
CA GLY A 108 -8.33 21.29 -13.01
C GLY A 108 -9.04 19.98 -12.71
N THR A 109 -8.30 18.86 -12.71
CA THR A 109 -8.82 17.55 -12.34
C THR A 109 -9.21 17.53 -10.85
N ILE A 110 -8.31 17.93 -9.95
CA ILE A 110 -8.60 18.02 -8.52
C ILE A 110 -9.85 18.90 -8.25
N TYR A 111 -9.91 20.04 -8.89
CA TYR A 111 -11.05 20.95 -8.71
C TYR A 111 -12.38 20.29 -9.12
N ARG A 112 -12.42 19.58 -10.24
CA ARG A 112 -13.61 18.86 -10.69
C ARG A 112 -14.00 17.73 -9.75
N GLU A 113 -13.03 16.95 -9.29
CA GLU A 113 -13.26 15.88 -8.31
C GLU A 113 -13.84 16.42 -6.99
N LEU A 114 -13.30 17.54 -6.48
CA LEU A 114 -13.83 18.17 -5.28
C LEU A 114 -15.27 18.70 -5.46
N LEU A 115 -15.59 19.25 -6.64
CA LEU A 115 -16.97 19.65 -6.95
C LEU A 115 -17.91 18.45 -6.99
N GLU A 116 -17.50 17.37 -7.62
CA GLU A 116 -18.29 16.14 -7.70
C GLU A 116 -18.50 15.51 -6.32
N MET A 117 -17.47 15.45 -5.50
CA MET A 117 -17.58 14.99 -4.12
C MET A 117 -18.55 15.85 -3.32
N LYS A 118 -18.47 17.18 -3.46
CA LYS A 118 -19.40 18.10 -2.80
C LYS A 118 -20.85 17.89 -3.24
N SER A 119 -21.08 17.59 -4.51
CA SER A 119 -22.43 17.37 -5.05
C SER A 119 -23.06 16.06 -4.56
N LYS A 120 -22.24 15.06 -4.25
CA LYS A 120 -22.68 13.73 -3.79
C LYS A 120 -22.68 13.53 -2.27
N GLY A 121 -22.26 14.50 -1.49
CA GLY A 121 -22.26 14.49 -0.02
C GLY A 121 -21.05 13.79 0.56
#